data_cdd60a937cb029a01a5e9e2c18da0644
#
_entry.id   cdd60a937cb029a01a5e9e2c18da0644
#
_cell.length_a   1.000
_cell.length_b   1.000
_cell.length_c   1.000
_cell.angle_alpha   90.00
_cell.angle_beta   90.00
_cell.angle_gamma   90.00
#
_symmetry.space_group_name_H-M   'P 1'
#
loop_
_entity.id
_entity.type
_entity.pdbx_description
1 polymer ?
#
loop_
_entity_poly.entity_id
_entity_poly.type
_entity_poly.pdbx_seq_one_letter_code
_entity_poly.pdbx_strand_id
1 'polypeptide(L)'
;MSGFFGVASKESCVLDLFFGIDYHSHLGTRRGGMAVHGNNGFQRSIHNIQNSPFRTKFEKDIEEFEGNLGIGCISDNEAQPLLVRSHVGSFAITTVGRINNLEELKDDCFAKGATHFLEMSSGEVNPTELVAALISQKDSIVERIKYVQD
;
A
#
# COMPACT_ATOMS: atom_id res chain seq x y z
N MET A 1 1.94 7.67 14.08
CA MET A 1 0.62 7.04 13.84
C MET A 1 0.43 6.86 12.34
N SER A 2 -0.31 5.86 11.95
CA SER A 2 -0.56 5.58 10.53
C SER A 2 -2.05 5.35 10.29
N GLY A 3 -2.49 5.54 9.06
CA GLY A 3 -3.88 5.30 8.67
C GLY A 3 -4.00 5.03 7.19
N PHE A 4 -5.04 4.36 6.78
CA PHE A 4 -5.33 4.13 5.37
C PHE A 4 -6.80 4.44 5.03
N PHE A 5 -7.02 4.69 3.75
CA PHE A 5 -8.35 4.93 3.19
C PHE A 5 -8.45 4.22 1.84
N GLY A 6 -9.60 3.65 1.57
CA GLY A 6 -9.87 2.98 0.30
C GLY A 6 -11.21 3.37 -0.26
N VAL A 7 -11.32 3.39 -1.59
CA VAL A 7 -12.54 3.74 -2.29
C VAL A 7 -12.71 2.88 -3.55
N ALA A 8 -13.94 2.44 -3.78
CA ALA A 8 -14.37 1.82 -5.02
C ALA A 8 -15.63 2.57 -5.50
N SER A 9 -15.61 3.03 -6.75
CA SER A 9 -16.67 3.84 -7.31
C SER A 9 -17.04 3.38 -8.72
N LYS A 10 -18.21 3.75 -9.18
CA LYS A 10 -18.62 3.61 -10.60
C LYS A 10 -18.01 4.70 -11.48
N GLU A 11 -17.66 5.82 -10.88
CA GLU A 11 -17.02 6.98 -11.53
C GLU A 11 -15.59 7.15 -11.01
N SER A 12 -14.95 8.26 -11.38
CA SER A 12 -13.62 8.56 -10.86
C SER A 12 -13.61 8.65 -9.33
N CYS A 13 -12.67 7.95 -8.72
CA CYS A 13 -12.48 7.94 -7.27
C CYS A 13 -11.38 8.89 -6.77
N VAL A 14 -10.70 9.59 -7.67
CA VAL A 14 -9.46 10.32 -7.35
C VAL A 14 -9.66 11.39 -6.29
N LEU A 15 -10.70 12.20 -6.43
CA LEU A 15 -11.00 13.26 -5.46
C LEU A 15 -11.47 12.70 -4.12
N ASP A 16 -12.30 11.68 -4.11
CA ASP A 16 -12.76 11.04 -2.87
C ASP A 16 -11.59 10.43 -2.12
N LEU A 17 -10.69 9.76 -2.83
CA LEU A 17 -9.46 9.21 -2.26
C LEU A 17 -8.56 10.31 -1.68
N PHE A 18 -8.33 11.36 -2.45
CA PHE A 18 -7.50 12.50 -2.05
C PHE A 18 -8.03 13.16 -0.78
N PHE A 19 -9.29 13.50 -0.73
CA PHE A 19 -9.90 14.11 0.46
C PHE A 19 -9.97 13.14 1.65
N GLY A 20 -10.23 11.86 1.39
CA GLY A 20 -10.23 10.85 2.45
C GLY A 20 -8.87 10.70 3.14
N ILE A 21 -7.78 10.71 2.38
CA ILE A 21 -6.43 10.66 2.93
C ILE A 21 -6.05 11.99 3.57
N ASP A 22 -6.37 13.11 2.95
CA ASP A 22 -6.11 14.44 3.49
C ASP A 22 -6.77 14.62 4.87
N TYR A 23 -7.98 14.13 5.03
CA TYR A 23 -8.67 14.14 6.32
C TYR A 23 -7.91 13.39 7.41
N HIS A 24 -7.22 12.31 7.06
CA HIS A 24 -6.41 11.51 7.97
C HIS A 24 -4.94 11.94 8.03
N SER A 25 -4.51 12.91 7.24
CA SER A 25 -3.10 13.28 7.10
C SER A 25 -2.46 13.81 8.40
N HIS A 26 -3.26 14.31 9.33
CA HIS A 26 -2.80 14.75 10.65
C HIS A 26 -2.42 13.56 11.59
N LEU A 27 -2.80 12.34 11.25
CA LEU A 27 -2.49 11.14 12.05
C LEU A 27 -1.05 10.64 11.83
N GLY A 28 -0.42 11.04 10.74
CA GLY A 28 0.96 10.67 10.42
C GLY A 28 1.78 11.88 10.04
N THR A 29 3.09 11.77 10.14
CA THR A 29 3.98 12.91 10.03
C THR A 29 5.04 12.80 8.95
N ARG A 30 5.26 11.62 8.39
CA ARG A 30 6.40 11.39 7.49
C ARG A 30 6.02 11.25 6.04
N ARG A 31 5.15 10.32 5.70
CA ARG A 31 4.86 9.95 4.30
C ARG A 31 3.37 9.82 4.06
N GLY A 32 2.96 10.23 2.87
CA GLY A 32 1.65 9.95 2.31
C GLY A 32 1.80 9.25 0.97
N GLY A 33 0.85 8.40 0.64
CA GLY A 33 0.82 7.70 -0.63
C GLY A 33 -0.59 7.46 -1.13
N MET A 34 -0.72 7.44 -2.45
CA MET A 34 -1.96 7.14 -3.17
C MET A 34 -1.67 6.18 -4.32
N ALA A 35 -2.54 5.23 -4.53
CA ALA A 35 -2.57 4.39 -5.72
C ALA A 35 -3.99 4.28 -6.25
N VAL A 36 -4.16 4.44 -7.55
CA VAL A 36 -5.44 4.28 -8.24
C VAL A 36 -5.30 3.28 -9.38
N HIS A 37 -6.40 2.63 -9.71
CA HIS A 37 -6.51 1.73 -10.84
C HIS A 37 -7.69 2.13 -11.73
N GLY A 38 -7.42 2.23 -13.02
CA GLY A 38 -8.40 2.57 -14.04
C GLY A 38 -8.01 2.04 -15.41
N ASN A 39 -8.51 2.66 -16.46
CA ASN A 39 -8.26 2.23 -17.85
C ASN A 39 -6.78 2.23 -18.24
N ASN A 40 -5.99 3.13 -17.62
CA ASN A 40 -4.54 3.22 -17.84
C ASN A 40 -3.71 2.33 -16.90
N GLY A 41 -4.35 1.38 -16.20
CA GLY A 41 -3.70 0.54 -15.22
C GLY A 41 -3.51 1.22 -13.87
N PHE A 42 -2.42 0.89 -13.18
CA PHE A 42 -2.08 1.48 -11.88
C PHE A 42 -1.30 2.78 -12.05
N GLN A 43 -1.69 3.78 -11.26
CA GLN A 43 -0.93 5.00 -11.06
C GLN A 43 -0.69 5.18 -9.55
N ARG A 44 0.54 5.52 -9.18
CA ARG A 44 0.94 5.64 -7.78
C ARG A 44 1.81 6.88 -7.57
N SER A 45 1.61 7.54 -6.43
CA SER A 45 2.48 8.60 -5.96
C SER A 45 2.70 8.49 -4.45
N ILE A 46 3.93 8.72 -4.02
CA ILE A 46 4.34 8.70 -2.62
C ILE A 46 5.20 9.94 -2.37
N HIS A 47 4.84 10.72 -1.36
CA HIS A 47 5.58 11.93 -1.00
C HIS A 47 5.89 11.99 0.50
N ASN A 48 7.00 12.65 0.80
CA ASN A 48 7.30 13.08 2.16
C ASN A 48 6.40 14.28 2.53
N ILE A 49 5.70 14.18 3.65
CA ILE A 49 4.77 15.22 4.14
C ILE A 49 5.25 15.90 5.42
N GLN A 50 6.52 15.73 5.80
CA GLN A 50 7.07 16.33 7.02
C GLN A 50 7.13 17.86 6.93
N ASN A 51 7.51 18.39 5.79
CA ASN A 51 7.76 19.83 5.58
C ASN A 51 6.66 20.53 4.77
N SER A 52 5.69 19.81 4.29
CA SER A 52 4.57 20.35 3.51
C SER A 52 3.34 19.50 3.71
N PRO A 53 2.14 20.12 3.77
CA PRO A 53 0.89 19.37 3.93
C PRO A 53 0.68 18.35 2.81
N PHE A 54 -0.02 17.27 3.14
CA PHE A 54 -0.41 16.25 2.18
C PHE A 54 -1.06 16.85 0.93
N ARG A 55 -2.03 17.74 1.11
CA ARG A 55 -2.76 18.40 0.03
C ARG A 55 -1.82 19.07 -0.97
N THR A 56 -0.85 19.82 -0.51
CA THR A 56 0.11 20.54 -1.35
C THR A 56 0.98 19.58 -2.16
N LYS A 57 1.41 18.47 -1.55
CA LYS A 57 2.29 17.49 -2.20
C LYS A 57 1.59 16.69 -3.29
N PHE A 58 0.30 16.42 -3.13
CA PHE A 58 -0.46 15.55 -4.05
C PHE A 58 -1.32 16.33 -5.06
N GLU A 59 -1.38 17.63 -4.98
CA GLU A 59 -2.24 18.48 -5.80
C GLU A 59 -1.99 18.31 -7.32
N LYS A 60 -0.75 18.13 -7.72
CA LYS A 60 -0.41 17.87 -9.13
C LYS A 60 -0.70 16.43 -9.55
N ASP A 61 -0.45 15.48 -8.66
CA ASP A 61 -0.64 14.06 -8.97
C ASP A 61 -2.11 13.74 -9.26
N ILE A 62 -3.03 14.33 -8.53
CA ILE A 62 -4.47 14.10 -8.74
C ILE A 62 -5.00 14.62 -10.08
N GLU A 63 -4.33 15.59 -10.70
CA GLU A 63 -4.68 16.05 -12.03
C GLU A 63 -4.36 15.01 -13.11
N GLU A 64 -3.37 14.17 -12.87
CA GLU A 64 -2.92 13.12 -13.79
C GLU A 64 -3.54 11.75 -13.50
N PHE A 65 -4.07 11.55 -12.29
CA PHE A 65 -4.64 10.28 -11.87
C PHE A 65 -6.01 10.03 -12.46
N GLU A 66 -6.20 8.81 -12.96
CA GLU A 66 -7.47 8.33 -13.48
C GLU A 66 -7.77 6.94 -12.96
N GLY A 67 -8.92 6.75 -12.35
CA GLY A 67 -9.34 5.45 -11.86
C GLY A 67 -10.62 5.49 -11.06
N ASN A 68 -11.19 4.31 -10.87
CA ASN A 68 -12.41 4.09 -10.09
C ASN A 68 -12.19 3.20 -8.84
N LEU A 69 -10.99 2.68 -8.68
CA LEU A 69 -10.53 1.97 -7.49
C LEU A 69 -9.30 2.70 -6.95
N GLY A 70 -9.24 2.90 -5.65
CA GLY A 70 -8.09 3.56 -5.06
C GLY A 70 -7.87 3.20 -3.60
N ILE A 71 -6.62 3.23 -3.21
CA ILE A 71 -6.17 3.13 -1.82
C ILE A 71 -5.14 4.21 -1.53
N GLY A 72 -5.09 4.62 -0.29
CA GLY A 72 -4.07 5.55 0.16
C GLY A 72 -3.69 5.34 1.61
N CYS A 73 -2.54 5.84 1.98
CA CYS A 73 -1.96 5.63 3.29
C CYS A 73 -1.21 6.86 3.77
N ILE A 74 -1.31 7.10 5.06
CA ILE A 74 -0.38 7.94 5.81
C ILE A 74 0.47 7.01 6.65
N SER A 75 1.78 7.06 6.49
CA SER A 75 2.71 6.16 7.16
C SER A 75 3.90 6.92 7.75
N ASP A 76 4.28 6.55 8.96
CA ASP A 76 5.47 7.10 9.61
C ASP A 76 6.74 6.28 9.32
N ASN A 77 6.60 5.07 8.80
CA ASN A 77 7.73 4.16 8.61
C ASN A 77 8.01 3.87 7.14
N GLU A 78 7.06 3.32 6.43
CA GLU A 78 7.26 2.75 5.12
C GLU A 78 6.64 3.59 4.01
N ALA A 79 7.25 3.54 2.83
CA ALA A 79 6.65 4.07 1.62
C ALA A 79 5.52 3.13 1.16
N GLN A 80 4.29 3.60 1.17
CA GLN A 80 3.09 2.85 0.78
C GLN A 80 2.15 3.76 -0.03
N PRO A 81 1.23 3.21 -0.86
CA PRO A 81 0.99 1.79 -1.15
C PRO A 81 2.11 1.13 -1.96
N LEU A 82 2.23 -0.20 -1.85
CA LEU A 82 3.09 -1.00 -2.72
C LEU A 82 2.28 -1.50 -3.92
N LEU A 83 2.90 -1.49 -5.09
CA LEU A 83 2.39 -2.17 -6.29
C LEU A 83 3.11 -3.50 -6.44
N VAL A 84 2.35 -4.57 -6.51
CA VAL A 84 2.86 -5.94 -6.56
C VAL A 84 2.36 -6.64 -7.81
N ARG A 85 3.28 -7.30 -8.51
CA ARG A 85 2.93 -8.24 -9.57
C ARG A 85 3.20 -9.66 -9.10
N SER A 86 2.16 -10.48 -9.11
CA SER A 86 2.23 -11.88 -8.72
C SER A 86 1.70 -12.78 -9.84
N HIS A 87 1.84 -14.09 -9.69
CA HIS A 87 1.29 -15.08 -10.63
C HIS A 87 -0.23 -15.01 -10.77
N VAL A 88 -0.91 -14.41 -9.82
CA VAL A 88 -2.37 -14.23 -9.83
C VAL A 88 -2.83 -12.87 -10.34
N GLY A 89 -1.89 -12.02 -10.75
CA GLY A 89 -2.16 -10.69 -11.27
C GLY A 89 -1.45 -9.59 -10.50
N SER A 90 -1.74 -8.35 -10.85
CA SER A 90 -1.21 -7.17 -10.19
C SER A 90 -2.20 -6.62 -9.16
N PHE A 91 -1.68 -6.18 -8.04
CA PHE A 91 -2.49 -5.53 -7.00
C PHE A 91 -1.70 -4.42 -6.28
N ALA A 92 -2.43 -3.51 -5.67
CA ALA A 92 -1.87 -2.52 -4.76
C ALA A 92 -2.23 -2.91 -3.32
N ILE A 93 -1.31 -2.71 -2.39
CA ILE A 93 -1.50 -3.03 -0.99
C ILE A 93 -0.99 -1.93 -0.08
N THR A 94 -1.73 -1.69 0.97
CA THR A 94 -1.29 -0.87 2.10
C THR A 94 -1.62 -1.58 3.41
N THR A 95 -0.79 -1.40 4.41
CA THR A 95 -0.95 -2.00 5.73
C THR A 95 -0.73 -0.98 6.83
N VAL A 96 -1.49 -1.11 7.91
CA VAL A 96 -1.30 -0.37 9.15
C VAL A 96 -1.33 -1.38 10.29
N GLY A 97 -0.21 -1.52 10.99
CA GLY A 97 -0.10 -2.47 12.08
C GLY A 97 1.34 -2.85 12.36
N ARG A 98 1.52 -3.76 13.30
CA ARG A 98 2.80 -4.34 13.66
C ARG A 98 2.74 -5.86 13.57
N ILE A 99 3.68 -6.45 12.87
CA ILE A 99 3.85 -7.90 12.79
C ILE A 99 4.87 -8.31 13.86
N ASN A 100 4.43 -9.09 14.83
CA ASN A 100 5.28 -9.45 15.97
C ASN A 100 6.29 -10.57 15.65
N ASN A 101 5.95 -11.46 14.72
CA ASN A 101 6.74 -12.62 14.31
C ASN A 101 7.33 -12.45 12.89
N LEU A 102 7.75 -11.25 12.55
CA LEU A 102 8.23 -10.88 11.22
C LEU A 102 9.39 -11.77 10.74
N GLU A 103 10.37 -12.03 11.60
CA GLU A 103 11.53 -12.85 11.24
C GLU A 103 11.15 -14.30 10.93
N GLU A 104 10.28 -14.89 11.76
CA GLU A 104 9.79 -16.25 11.54
C GLU A 104 9.03 -16.37 10.21
N LEU A 105 8.14 -15.41 9.92
CA LEU A 105 7.39 -15.37 8.66
C LEU A 105 8.30 -15.14 7.46
N LYS A 106 9.33 -14.33 7.60
CA LYS A 106 10.33 -14.10 6.55
C LYS A 106 11.07 -15.40 6.22
N ASP A 107 11.54 -16.12 7.22
CA ASP A 107 12.24 -17.38 7.04
C ASP A 107 11.33 -18.46 6.43
N ASP A 108 10.07 -18.50 6.82
CA ASP A 108 9.06 -19.38 6.24
C ASP A 108 8.81 -19.06 4.74
N CYS A 109 8.75 -17.79 4.39
CA CYS A 109 8.65 -17.35 2.99
C CYS A 109 9.84 -17.82 2.14
N PHE A 110 11.07 -17.71 2.67
CA PHE A 110 12.26 -18.21 1.98
C PHE A 110 12.26 -19.72 1.83
N ALA A 111 11.85 -20.45 2.87
CA ALA A 111 11.72 -21.90 2.82
C ALA A 111 10.68 -22.38 1.79
N LYS A 112 9.62 -21.62 1.55
CA LYS A 112 8.56 -21.92 0.58
C LYS A 112 8.86 -21.41 -0.84
N GLY A 113 10.05 -20.88 -1.10
CA GLY A 113 10.50 -20.46 -2.42
C GLY A 113 10.35 -18.98 -2.75
N ALA A 114 9.98 -18.14 -1.82
CA ALA A 114 10.14 -16.68 -1.97
C ALA A 114 11.64 -16.35 -2.00
N THR A 115 12.09 -15.71 -3.08
CA THR A 115 13.53 -15.60 -3.35
C THR A 115 14.14 -14.28 -2.90
N HIS A 116 13.33 -13.22 -2.74
CA HIS A 116 13.84 -11.89 -2.38
C HIS A 116 12.71 -10.95 -1.94
N PHE A 117 13.12 -9.91 -1.22
CA PHE A 117 12.32 -8.75 -0.88
C PHE A 117 12.99 -7.49 -1.46
N LEU A 118 12.23 -6.66 -2.14
CA LEU A 118 12.73 -5.49 -2.89
C LEU A 118 12.56 -4.17 -2.14
N GLU A 119 11.47 -4.04 -1.38
CA GLU A 119 11.11 -2.81 -0.68
C GLU A 119 11.60 -2.85 0.77
N MET A 120 12.91 -2.76 0.94
CA MET A 120 13.52 -2.76 2.27
C MET A 120 13.50 -1.38 2.92
N SER A 121 13.32 -1.35 4.23
CA SER A 121 13.37 -0.14 5.05
C SER A 121 14.52 -0.25 6.06
N SER A 122 15.50 0.66 5.96
CA SER A 122 16.66 0.71 6.88
C SER A 122 17.44 -0.62 6.96
N GLY A 123 17.54 -1.33 5.85
CA GLY A 123 18.22 -2.62 5.77
C GLY A 123 17.39 -3.82 6.23
N GLU A 124 16.12 -3.62 6.57
CA GLU A 124 15.21 -4.68 6.99
C GLU A 124 14.07 -4.89 5.99
N VAL A 125 13.47 -6.07 6.04
CA VAL A 125 12.32 -6.41 5.19
C VAL A 125 11.14 -5.50 5.54
N ASN A 126 10.53 -4.92 4.51
CA ASN A 126 9.31 -4.13 4.66
C ASN A 126 8.14 -5.05 5.05
N PRO A 127 7.47 -4.83 6.20
CA PRO A 127 6.35 -5.65 6.63
C PRO A 127 5.20 -5.71 5.63
N THR A 128 4.92 -4.64 4.90
CA THR A 128 3.87 -4.62 3.88
C THR A 128 4.23 -5.53 2.70
N GLU A 129 5.49 -5.58 2.29
CA GLU A 129 5.96 -6.51 1.26
C GLU A 129 5.87 -7.97 1.74
N LEU A 130 6.15 -8.24 3.01
CA LEU A 130 5.97 -9.57 3.59
C LEU A 130 4.50 -10.01 3.52
N VAL A 131 3.56 -9.14 3.88
CA VAL A 131 2.12 -9.42 3.75
C VAL A 131 1.75 -9.70 2.29
N ALA A 132 2.28 -8.93 1.35
CA ALA A 132 2.08 -9.15 -0.09
C ALA A 132 2.61 -10.51 -0.54
N ALA A 133 3.77 -10.93 -0.03
CA ALA A 133 4.35 -12.24 -0.32
C ALA A 133 3.47 -13.38 0.24
N LEU A 134 2.95 -13.24 1.44
CA LEU A 134 2.02 -14.20 2.05
C LEU A 134 0.70 -14.30 1.25
N ILE A 135 0.14 -13.17 0.86
CA ILE A 135 -1.06 -13.10 0.02
C ILE A 135 -0.83 -13.83 -1.31
N SER A 136 0.35 -13.70 -1.89
CA SER A 136 0.69 -14.31 -3.19
C SER A 136 0.83 -15.84 -3.14
N GLN A 137 0.88 -16.45 -1.95
CA GLN A 137 1.01 -17.91 -1.80
C GLN A 137 -0.28 -18.70 -2.02
N LYS A 138 -1.43 -18.04 -2.09
CA LYS A 138 -2.75 -18.67 -2.22
C LYS A 138 -3.43 -18.28 -3.54
N ASP A 139 -4.32 -19.16 -4.00
CA ASP A 139 -4.96 -19.00 -5.31
C ASP A 139 -6.20 -18.08 -5.28
N SER A 140 -6.95 -18.06 -4.19
CA SER A 140 -8.11 -17.18 -4.05
C SER A 140 -7.87 -16.04 -3.07
N ILE A 141 -8.49 -14.87 -3.31
CA ILE A 141 -8.33 -13.71 -2.44
C ILE A 141 -8.85 -13.95 -1.02
N VAL A 142 -9.90 -14.73 -0.88
CA VAL A 142 -10.48 -15.08 0.43
C VAL A 142 -9.51 -15.98 1.22
N GLU A 143 -8.95 -16.99 0.57
CA GLU A 143 -7.96 -17.87 1.21
C GLU A 143 -6.68 -17.12 1.57
N ARG A 144 -6.27 -16.16 0.75
CA ARG A 144 -5.11 -15.30 1.00
C ARG A 144 -5.28 -14.45 2.24
N ILE A 145 -6.44 -13.79 2.37
CA ILE A 145 -6.73 -12.95 3.53
C ILE A 145 -6.80 -13.81 4.79
N LYS A 146 -7.47 -14.96 4.76
CA LYS A 146 -7.50 -15.89 5.88
C LYS A 146 -6.10 -16.36 6.29
N TYR A 147 -5.28 -16.72 5.30
CA TYR A 147 -3.91 -17.18 5.56
C TYR A 147 -3.04 -16.13 6.27
N VAL A 148 -3.25 -14.86 5.98
CA VAL A 148 -2.53 -13.75 6.63
C VAL A 148 -3.05 -13.47 8.05
N GLN A 149 -4.34 -13.72 8.28
CA GLN A 149 -4.97 -13.51 9.60
C GLN A 149 -4.61 -14.59 10.63
N ASP A 150 -4.38 -15.83 10.17
CA ASP A 150 -4.06 -16.98 11.02
C ASP A 150 -2.55 -17.01 11.41
#